data_672c403789ecdcb7dbe42d7fb0dae04b
#
_entry.id   672c403789ecdcb7dbe42d7fb0dae04b
#
_cell.length_a   1.000
_cell.length_b   1.000
_cell.length_c   1.000
_cell.angle_alpha   90.00
_cell.angle_beta   90.00
_cell.angle_gamma   90.00
#
_symmetry.space_group_name_H-M   'P 1'
#
loop_
_entity.id
_entity.type
_entity.pdbx_description
1 polymer ?
#
loop_
_entity_poly.entity_id
_entity_poly.type
_entity_poly.pdbx_seq_one_letter_code
_entity_poly.pdbx_strand_id
1 'polypeptide(L)'
;MKKQDYTCFIFAFTAIFFLLDHCLVYAEINDNSRVVFMEGEFSIGNTYCTEEQNNSDWCADEIPHQIKLKDFSMDKYEVTNSEYMKCFAEGVCNPNELHETRPDDFSGMKQPVVFVSWKDAQTFCNWRGGNLPTEAQWERAAQGDNLGGAHFKQVYNSGATVDVGGQRPNSNGLFDMMGNVYEWTLDWYGPYSLDHVLSNPKGPPKGKEKVVRGGAWHSPSHYLRISDRVARTPEYKYSDVGIRCAYLIK
;
A
#
# COMPACT_ATOMS: atom_id res chain seq x y z
N MET A 1 4.30 -29.80 -20.87
CA MET A 1 3.46 -29.40 -19.70
C MET A 1 2.08 -29.05 -20.23
N LYS A 2 1.05 -29.81 -19.86
CA LYS A 2 -0.32 -29.70 -20.40
C LYS A 2 -1.05 -28.51 -19.76
N LYS A 3 -1.54 -27.57 -20.59
CA LYS A 3 -2.55 -26.60 -20.19
C LYS A 3 -3.84 -27.37 -19.82
N GLN A 4 -4.34 -27.14 -18.62
CA GLN A 4 -5.61 -27.68 -18.18
C GLN A 4 -6.67 -26.61 -18.46
N ASP A 5 -7.38 -26.77 -19.57
CA ASP A 5 -8.55 -25.94 -19.91
C ASP A 5 -9.73 -26.37 -19.03
N TYR A 6 -10.14 -25.52 -18.10
CA TYR A 6 -11.36 -25.71 -17.34
C TYR A 6 -12.53 -25.08 -18.08
N THR A 7 -13.24 -25.91 -18.86
CA THR A 7 -14.54 -25.55 -19.45
C THR A 7 -15.62 -25.68 -18.39
N CYS A 8 -16.25 -24.60 -18.03
CA CYS A 8 -17.41 -24.57 -17.17
C CYS A 8 -18.64 -25.10 -17.96
N PHE A 9 -19.14 -26.31 -17.67
CA PHE A 9 -20.35 -26.86 -18.27
C PHE A 9 -21.59 -26.35 -17.55
N ILE A 10 -22.46 -25.66 -18.28
CA ILE A 10 -23.76 -25.16 -17.79
C ILE A 10 -24.76 -26.31 -17.81
N PHE A 11 -25.24 -26.75 -16.65
CA PHE A 11 -26.43 -27.62 -16.54
C PHE A 11 -27.51 -26.94 -15.69
N ALA A 12 -28.64 -26.71 -16.40
CA ALA A 12 -30.05 -26.57 -15.97
C ALA A 12 -30.46 -25.74 -14.74
N PHE A 13 -30.98 -24.64 -15.01
CA PHE A 13 -32.12 -23.75 -14.65
C PHE A 13 -32.55 -23.46 -13.19
N THR A 14 -32.01 -24.04 -12.13
CA THR A 14 -32.36 -23.62 -10.75
C THR A 14 -31.16 -23.43 -9.79
N ALA A 15 -29.93 -23.74 -10.24
CA ALA A 15 -28.69 -23.58 -9.48
C ALA A 15 -27.84 -22.41 -9.94
N ILE A 16 -28.33 -21.60 -10.89
CA ILE A 16 -27.50 -20.59 -11.61
C ILE A 16 -27.11 -19.42 -10.74
N PHE A 17 -27.93 -18.99 -9.78
CA PHE A 17 -27.63 -17.85 -8.93
C PHE A 17 -26.48 -18.13 -7.93
N PHE A 18 -26.44 -19.31 -7.32
CA PHE A 18 -25.38 -19.67 -6.37
C PHE A 18 -24.04 -19.99 -7.05
N LEU A 19 -24.04 -20.49 -8.27
CA LEU A 19 -22.82 -20.80 -9.04
C LEU A 19 -22.20 -19.57 -9.67
N LEU A 20 -23.01 -18.55 -10.02
CA LEU A 20 -22.53 -17.28 -10.55
C LEU A 20 -21.81 -16.47 -9.46
N ASP A 21 -22.32 -16.43 -8.24
CA ASP A 21 -21.66 -15.76 -7.12
C ASP A 21 -20.33 -16.44 -6.77
N HIS A 22 -20.26 -17.78 -6.76
CA HIS A 22 -19.01 -18.50 -6.53
C HIS A 22 -17.99 -18.33 -7.68
N CYS A 23 -18.44 -18.24 -8.92
CA CYS A 23 -17.57 -18.03 -10.08
C CYS A 23 -17.02 -16.60 -10.12
N LEU A 24 -17.81 -15.59 -9.72
CA LEU A 24 -17.37 -14.20 -9.62
C LEU A 24 -16.39 -14.00 -8.46
N VAL A 25 -16.63 -14.61 -7.31
CA VAL A 25 -15.68 -14.60 -6.16
C VAL A 25 -14.39 -15.32 -6.54
N TYR A 26 -14.44 -16.44 -7.28
CA TYR A 26 -13.23 -17.14 -7.75
C TYR A 26 -12.47 -16.35 -8.83
N ALA A 27 -13.14 -15.55 -9.65
CA ALA A 27 -12.50 -14.68 -10.65
C ALA A 27 -11.80 -13.47 -9.98
N GLU A 28 -12.38 -12.90 -8.91
CA GLU A 28 -11.73 -11.86 -8.11
C GLU A 28 -10.49 -12.37 -7.36
N ILE A 29 -10.50 -13.65 -6.92
CA ILE A 29 -9.35 -14.26 -6.21
C ILE A 29 -8.19 -14.60 -7.18
N ASN A 30 -8.45 -14.76 -8.47
CA ASN A 30 -7.43 -15.07 -9.49
C ASN A 30 -6.86 -13.84 -10.21
N ASP A 31 -7.13 -12.63 -9.74
CA ASP A 31 -6.45 -11.44 -10.22
C ASP A 31 -4.97 -11.49 -9.76
N ASN A 32 -4.09 -11.93 -10.67
CA ASN A 32 -2.65 -12.02 -10.40
C ASN A 32 -1.99 -10.66 -10.10
N SER A 33 -2.75 -9.56 -10.13
CA SER A 33 -2.27 -8.22 -9.75
C SER A 33 -2.32 -7.95 -8.25
N ARG A 34 -2.95 -8.84 -7.46
CA ARG A 34 -3.15 -8.66 -6.01
C ARG A 34 -2.64 -9.85 -5.21
N VAL A 35 -2.34 -9.58 -3.93
CA VAL A 35 -2.05 -10.60 -2.92
C VAL A 35 -3.18 -10.62 -1.91
N VAL A 36 -3.66 -11.82 -1.57
CA VAL A 36 -4.70 -12.06 -0.56
C VAL A 36 -4.08 -12.30 0.80
N PHE A 37 -4.61 -11.66 1.82
CA PHE A 37 -4.26 -11.82 3.22
C PHE A 37 -5.48 -12.33 3.99
N MET A 38 -5.35 -13.51 4.60
CA MET A 38 -6.41 -14.11 5.40
C MET A 38 -6.51 -13.45 6.77
N GLU A 39 -7.71 -13.47 7.34
CA GLU A 39 -7.96 -12.95 8.69
C GLU A 39 -7.05 -13.61 9.74
N GLY A 40 -6.73 -12.87 10.76
CA GLY A 40 -5.91 -13.37 11.85
C GLY A 40 -5.44 -12.28 12.79
N GLU A 41 -4.73 -12.71 13.83
CA GLU A 41 -4.04 -11.83 14.77
C GLU A 41 -2.58 -11.68 14.33
N PHE A 42 -2.10 -10.43 14.35
CA PHE A 42 -0.76 -10.07 13.90
C PHE A 42 -0.11 -9.10 14.87
N SER A 43 1.20 -9.20 15.01
CA SER A 43 1.99 -8.18 15.69
C SER A 43 2.44 -7.12 14.69
N ILE A 44 2.22 -5.85 15.00
CA ILE A 44 2.76 -4.70 14.29
C ILE A 44 3.59 -3.84 15.25
N GLY A 45 4.41 -2.97 14.71
CA GLY A 45 5.40 -2.19 15.46
C GLY A 45 6.78 -2.84 15.46
N ASN A 46 7.74 -2.16 16.07
CA ASN A 46 9.13 -2.59 16.07
C ASN A 46 9.46 -3.40 17.34
N THR A 47 9.85 -4.65 17.17
CA THR A 47 10.19 -5.54 18.30
C THR A 47 11.38 -5.07 19.14
N TYR A 48 12.21 -4.16 18.61
CA TYR A 48 13.29 -3.51 19.39
C TYR A 48 12.78 -2.38 20.29
N CYS A 49 11.55 -1.88 20.06
CA CYS A 49 10.92 -0.82 20.83
C CYS A 49 10.09 -1.41 21.97
N THR A 50 10.73 -2.16 22.85
CA THR A 50 10.11 -2.65 24.08
C THR A 50 10.09 -1.56 25.17
N GLU A 51 9.25 -1.72 26.19
CA GLU A 51 9.15 -0.75 27.31
C GLU A 51 10.48 -0.38 27.95
N GLU A 52 11.45 -1.31 27.98
CA GLU A 52 12.79 -1.09 28.53
C GLU A 52 13.71 -0.27 27.62
N GLN A 53 13.45 -0.27 26.31
CA GLN A 53 14.22 0.45 25.29
C GLN A 53 13.55 1.75 24.81
N ASN A 54 12.43 2.12 25.42
CA ASN A 54 11.56 3.23 25.03
C ASN A 54 12.17 4.62 25.25
N ASN A 55 13.49 4.72 25.40
CA ASN A 55 14.22 5.98 25.59
C ASN A 55 14.73 6.61 24.28
N SER A 56 14.50 5.99 23.13
CA SER A 56 14.83 6.59 21.83
C SER A 56 13.62 7.25 21.21
N ASP A 57 13.73 8.50 20.81
CA ASP A 57 12.63 9.30 20.22
C ASP A 57 11.91 8.58 19.06
N TRP A 58 12.63 7.74 18.31
CA TRP A 58 12.08 6.99 17.17
C TRP A 58 11.25 5.74 17.57
N CYS A 59 11.37 5.24 18.80
CA CYS A 59 10.53 4.14 19.28
C CYS A 59 9.17 4.60 19.79
N ALA A 60 8.99 5.89 20.05
CA ALA A 60 7.78 6.40 20.71
C ALA A 60 6.49 6.11 19.93
N ASP A 61 6.56 5.95 18.63
CA ASP A 61 5.43 5.68 17.75
C ASP A 61 5.48 4.32 17.04
N GLU A 62 6.49 3.47 17.34
CA GLU A 62 6.64 2.13 16.78
C GLU A 62 6.43 1.01 17.82
N ILE A 63 5.66 1.25 18.89
CA ILE A 63 5.48 0.30 19.99
C ILE A 63 4.82 -0.98 19.49
N PRO A 64 5.44 -2.17 19.73
CA PRO A 64 4.86 -3.43 19.28
C PRO A 64 3.57 -3.76 20.01
N HIS A 65 2.55 -4.13 19.25
CA HIS A 65 1.24 -4.51 19.78
C HIS A 65 0.52 -5.49 18.86
N GLN A 66 -0.47 -6.19 19.44
CA GLN A 66 -1.29 -7.14 18.70
C GLN A 66 -2.52 -6.47 18.09
N ILE A 67 -2.83 -6.84 16.86
CA ILE A 67 -4.02 -6.43 16.14
C ILE A 67 -4.70 -7.65 15.51
N LYS A 68 -5.98 -7.52 15.19
CA LYS A 68 -6.72 -8.48 14.38
C LYS A 68 -7.15 -7.81 13.07
N LEU A 69 -6.89 -8.46 11.94
CA LEU A 69 -7.35 -8.04 10.61
C LEU A 69 -8.32 -9.06 10.03
N LYS A 70 -9.35 -8.59 9.32
CA LYS A 70 -10.19 -9.38 8.42
C LYS A 70 -9.45 -9.66 7.12
N ASP A 71 -10.02 -10.57 6.31
CA ASP A 71 -9.56 -10.82 4.96
C ASP A 71 -9.49 -9.52 4.14
N PHE A 72 -8.39 -9.35 3.45
CA PHE A 72 -8.20 -8.26 2.49
C PHE A 72 -7.26 -8.70 1.37
N SER A 73 -7.29 -8.00 0.25
CA SER A 73 -6.23 -8.09 -0.75
C SER A 73 -5.58 -6.72 -0.97
N MET A 74 -4.36 -6.75 -1.48
CA MET A 74 -3.57 -5.54 -1.74
C MET A 74 -2.86 -5.67 -3.10
N ASP A 75 -2.76 -4.55 -3.82
CA ASP A 75 -2.05 -4.50 -5.09
C ASP A 75 -0.58 -4.92 -4.90
N LYS A 76 -0.07 -5.74 -5.82
CA LYS A 76 1.33 -6.20 -5.79
C LYS A 76 2.33 -5.06 -5.97
N TYR A 77 1.94 -4.05 -6.71
CA TYR A 77 2.77 -2.92 -7.12
C TYR A 77 2.17 -1.62 -6.63
N GLU A 78 3.01 -0.61 -6.52
CA GLU A 78 2.57 0.78 -6.44
C GLU A 78 1.76 1.13 -7.70
N VAL A 79 0.80 2.05 -7.58
CA VAL A 79 0.01 2.54 -8.72
C VAL A 79 0.91 3.31 -9.68
N THR A 80 0.92 2.93 -10.93
CA THR A 80 1.73 3.56 -11.97
C THR A 80 1.09 4.83 -12.55
N ASN A 81 1.90 5.70 -13.15
CA ASN A 81 1.40 6.84 -13.93
C ASN A 81 0.40 6.40 -15.01
N SER A 82 0.68 5.26 -15.70
CA SER A 82 -0.22 4.72 -16.71
C SER A 82 -1.60 4.34 -16.16
N GLU A 83 -1.67 3.78 -14.96
CA GLU A 83 -2.95 3.42 -14.32
C GLU A 83 -3.70 4.66 -13.84
N TYR A 84 -2.98 5.61 -13.23
CA TYR A 84 -3.58 6.85 -12.76
C TYR A 84 -4.17 7.69 -13.91
N MET A 85 -3.47 7.76 -15.04
CA MET A 85 -3.96 8.43 -16.23
C MET A 85 -5.29 7.87 -16.76
N LYS A 86 -5.59 6.58 -16.57
CA LYS A 86 -6.90 6.02 -16.95
C LYS A 86 -8.02 6.64 -16.13
N CYS A 87 -7.84 6.72 -14.80
CA CYS A 87 -8.80 7.37 -13.91
C CYS A 87 -8.99 8.86 -14.26
N PHE A 88 -7.90 9.56 -14.60
CA PHE A 88 -7.96 10.94 -15.07
C PHE A 88 -8.73 11.06 -16.40
N ALA A 89 -8.46 10.21 -17.37
CA ALA A 89 -9.13 10.21 -18.68
C ALA A 89 -10.64 9.93 -18.57
N GLU A 90 -11.07 9.19 -17.54
CA GLU A 90 -12.49 8.98 -17.23
C GLU A 90 -13.13 10.16 -16.46
N GLY A 91 -12.36 11.21 -16.15
CA GLY A 91 -12.82 12.41 -15.45
C GLY A 91 -13.10 12.22 -13.96
N VAL A 92 -12.60 11.13 -13.34
CA VAL A 92 -12.80 10.83 -11.92
C VAL A 92 -11.67 11.37 -11.06
N CYS A 93 -10.42 11.17 -11.50
CA CYS A 93 -9.24 11.67 -10.81
C CYS A 93 -8.82 13.05 -11.32
N ASN A 94 -8.26 13.87 -10.43
CA ASN A 94 -7.56 15.10 -10.84
C ASN A 94 -6.23 14.73 -11.52
N PRO A 95 -5.67 15.60 -12.38
CA PRO A 95 -4.32 15.39 -12.89
C PRO A 95 -3.32 15.43 -11.72
N ASN A 96 -2.32 14.56 -11.76
CA ASN A 96 -1.16 14.72 -10.89
C ASN A 96 -0.32 15.91 -11.37
N GLU A 97 0.36 16.57 -10.43
CA GLU A 97 1.30 17.63 -10.76
C GLU A 97 2.61 17.01 -11.29
N LEU A 98 3.40 17.82 -11.98
CA LEU A 98 4.73 17.44 -12.42
C LEU A 98 5.78 18.19 -11.61
N HIS A 99 6.96 17.62 -11.51
CA HIS A 99 8.08 18.30 -10.85
C HIS A 99 8.44 19.56 -11.65
N GLU A 100 8.54 20.72 -10.98
CA GLU A 100 8.72 22.03 -11.64
C GLU A 100 9.94 22.09 -12.56
N THR A 101 11.06 21.51 -12.12
CA THR A 101 12.35 21.60 -12.83
C THR A 101 12.80 20.30 -13.49
N ARG A 102 12.18 19.17 -13.17
CA ARG A 102 12.54 17.82 -13.64
C ARG A 102 11.29 16.97 -13.94
N PRO A 103 10.38 17.47 -14.82
CA PRO A 103 9.11 16.78 -15.06
C PRO A 103 9.28 15.36 -15.60
N ASP A 104 10.31 15.11 -16.40
CA ASP A 104 10.55 13.81 -17.03
C ASP A 104 11.03 12.74 -16.05
N ASP A 105 11.62 13.13 -14.92
CA ASP A 105 12.20 12.20 -13.95
C ASP A 105 11.14 11.36 -13.22
N PHE A 106 9.87 11.83 -13.20
CA PHE A 106 8.76 11.20 -12.46
C PHE A 106 7.57 10.85 -13.36
N SER A 107 7.68 11.03 -14.66
CA SER A 107 6.56 10.89 -15.62
C SER A 107 6.57 9.59 -16.41
N GLY A 108 7.55 8.69 -16.18
CA GLY A 108 7.62 7.40 -16.85
C GLY A 108 6.36 6.58 -16.61
N MET A 109 5.79 6.00 -17.66
CA MET A 109 4.49 5.32 -17.62
C MET A 109 4.42 4.16 -16.63
N LYS A 110 5.56 3.53 -16.34
CA LYS A 110 5.70 2.42 -15.37
C LYS A 110 6.24 2.86 -14.02
N GLN A 111 6.64 4.12 -13.87
CA GLN A 111 7.01 4.66 -12.57
C GLN A 111 5.77 4.84 -11.70
N PRO A 112 5.90 4.78 -10.35
CA PRO A 112 4.78 5.09 -9.46
C PRO A 112 4.29 6.52 -9.68
N VAL A 113 2.97 6.70 -9.61
CA VAL A 113 2.41 8.05 -9.61
C VAL A 113 2.78 8.76 -8.32
N VAL A 114 3.32 9.97 -8.46
CA VAL A 114 3.65 10.88 -7.36
C VAL A 114 2.99 12.25 -7.61
N PHE A 115 3.19 13.22 -6.73
CA PHE A 115 2.53 14.54 -6.79
C PHE A 115 1.00 14.43 -6.75
N VAL A 116 0.51 13.51 -5.95
CA VAL A 116 -0.92 13.31 -5.65
C VAL A 116 -1.16 13.56 -4.17
N SER A 117 -2.24 14.29 -3.85
CA SER A 117 -2.68 14.48 -2.48
C SER A 117 -3.27 13.17 -1.92
N TRP A 118 -3.43 13.10 -0.59
CA TRP A 118 -4.14 11.99 0.05
C TRP A 118 -5.55 11.80 -0.55
N LYS A 119 -6.24 12.90 -0.83
CA LYS A 119 -7.59 12.86 -1.41
C LYS A 119 -7.58 12.31 -2.83
N ASP A 120 -6.58 12.67 -3.64
CA ASP A 120 -6.43 12.14 -5.01
C ASP A 120 -6.15 10.62 -4.96
N ALA A 121 -5.25 10.19 -4.07
CA ALA A 121 -4.93 8.78 -3.84
C ALA A 121 -6.16 7.96 -3.40
N GLN A 122 -6.93 8.50 -2.45
CA GLN A 122 -8.19 7.90 -2.00
C GLN A 122 -9.22 7.80 -3.13
N THR A 123 -9.35 8.85 -3.94
CA THR A 123 -10.25 8.88 -5.10
C THR A 123 -9.89 7.82 -6.11
N PHE A 124 -8.59 7.68 -6.41
CA PHE A 124 -8.10 6.63 -7.31
C PHE A 124 -8.43 5.22 -6.82
N CYS A 125 -8.11 4.91 -5.54
CA CYS A 125 -8.39 3.59 -4.99
C CYS A 125 -9.90 3.28 -4.96
N ASN A 126 -10.75 4.27 -4.68
CA ASN A 126 -12.20 4.12 -4.74
C ASN A 126 -12.70 3.86 -6.17
N TRP A 127 -12.14 4.55 -7.17
CA TRP A 127 -12.45 4.31 -8.59
C TRP A 127 -12.12 2.86 -9.00
N ARG A 128 -11.02 2.30 -8.46
CA ARG A 128 -10.65 0.88 -8.66
C ARG A 128 -11.47 -0.11 -7.84
N GLY A 129 -12.47 0.34 -7.07
CA GLY A 129 -13.31 -0.51 -6.22
C GLY A 129 -12.65 -0.92 -4.90
N GLY A 130 -11.55 -0.29 -4.53
CA GLY A 130 -10.81 -0.50 -3.29
C GLY A 130 -10.79 0.73 -2.38
N ASN A 131 -9.76 0.80 -1.58
CA ASN A 131 -9.48 1.92 -0.67
C ASN A 131 -7.97 2.07 -0.51
N LEU A 132 -7.49 3.18 0.06
CA LEU A 132 -6.15 3.17 0.62
C LEU A 132 -6.07 2.09 1.71
N PRO A 133 -4.94 1.41 1.89
CA PRO A 133 -4.76 0.48 3.00
C PRO A 133 -4.88 1.22 4.33
N THR A 134 -5.38 0.56 5.37
CA THR A 134 -5.07 1.03 6.72
C THR A 134 -3.58 0.83 6.98
N GLU A 135 -3.01 1.61 7.89
CA GLU A 135 -1.62 1.46 8.30
C GLU A 135 -1.31 0.02 8.74
N ALA A 136 -2.22 -0.60 9.47
CA ALA A 136 -2.11 -1.98 9.93
C ALA A 136 -2.13 -3.01 8.77
N GLN A 137 -2.97 -2.79 7.75
CA GLN A 137 -2.96 -3.63 6.53
C GLN A 137 -1.66 -3.49 5.77
N TRP A 138 -1.15 -2.26 5.65
CA TRP A 138 0.11 -1.98 4.98
C TRP A 138 1.28 -2.70 5.67
N GLU A 139 1.40 -2.55 7.00
CA GLU A 139 2.49 -3.18 7.76
C GLU A 139 2.41 -4.70 7.72
N ARG A 140 1.20 -5.28 7.83
CA ARG A 140 1.00 -6.73 7.65
C ARG A 140 1.47 -7.21 6.27
N ALA A 141 1.20 -6.43 5.23
CA ALA A 141 1.60 -6.77 3.87
C ALA A 141 3.12 -6.66 3.65
N ALA A 142 3.77 -5.70 4.31
CA ALA A 142 5.21 -5.48 4.25
C ALA A 142 6.03 -6.50 5.06
N GLN A 143 5.41 -7.25 5.99
CA GLN A 143 6.13 -8.25 6.79
C GLN A 143 6.91 -9.23 5.93
N GLY A 144 8.13 -9.56 6.38
CA GLY A 144 9.04 -10.44 5.65
C GLY A 144 9.83 -9.75 4.54
N ASP A 145 9.73 -8.42 4.45
CA ASP A 145 10.60 -7.65 3.55
C ASP A 145 12.00 -7.45 4.14
N ASN A 146 12.95 -7.24 3.25
CA ASN A 146 14.30 -6.85 3.59
C ASN A 146 14.79 -5.79 2.58
N LEU A 147 15.83 -5.05 2.94
CA LEU A 147 16.39 -3.99 2.10
C LEU A 147 17.10 -4.49 0.82
N GLY A 148 17.12 -5.80 0.59
CA GLY A 148 17.81 -6.42 -0.54
C GLY A 148 17.14 -6.11 -1.88
N GLY A 149 17.51 -4.99 -2.47
CA GLY A 149 16.99 -4.52 -3.75
C GLY A 149 16.11 -3.28 -3.67
N ALA A 150 15.86 -2.73 -2.49
CA ALA A 150 15.09 -1.49 -2.35
C ALA A 150 15.75 -0.32 -3.07
N HIS A 151 14.95 0.50 -3.74
CA HIS A 151 15.42 1.73 -4.38
C HIS A 151 15.37 2.90 -3.40
N PHE A 152 16.53 3.30 -2.86
CA PHE A 152 16.67 4.34 -1.83
C PHE A 152 18.06 5.02 -1.88
N LYS A 153 18.29 6.00 -1.01
CA LYS A 153 19.55 6.76 -0.91
C LYS A 153 19.96 7.50 -2.18
N GLN A 154 19.02 7.82 -3.05
CA GLN A 154 19.32 8.65 -4.21
C GLN A 154 19.56 10.10 -3.79
N VAL A 155 20.37 10.81 -4.55
CA VAL A 155 20.61 12.25 -4.29
C VAL A 155 19.33 13.03 -4.59
N TYR A 156 18.82 13.79 -3.62
CA TYR A 156 17.52 14.48 -3.72
C TYR A 156 17.37 15.34 -4.99
N ASN A 157 18.42 16.05 -5.38
CA ASN A 157 18.37 16.95 -6.54
C ASN A 157 18.59 16.27 -7.90
N SER A 158 18.92 14.98 -7.94
CA SER A 158 19.25 14.26 -9.18
C SER A 158 18.69 12.83 -9.25
N GLY A 159 18.25 12.28 -8.11
CA GLY A 159 17.57 10.98 -8.08
C GLY A 159 16.09 11.11 -8.38
N ALA A 160 15.45 10.00 -8.70
CA ALA A 160 14.03 9.90 -9.01
C ALA A 160 13.48 8.52 -8.65
N THR A 161 12.19 8.31 -8.86
CA THR A 161 11.56 7.00 -8.81
C THR A 161 12.04 6.10 -9.96
N VAL A 162 11.86 4.79 -9.82
CA VAL A 162 12.09 3.80 -10.87
C VAL A 162 10.80 3.07 -11.23
N ASP A 163 10.82 2.31 -12.33
CA ASP A 163 9.68 1.47 -12.72
C ASP A 163 9.32 0.51 -11.58
N VAL A 164 8.02 0.39 -11.29
CA VAL A 164 7.51 -0.51 -10.25
C VAL A 164 7.85 -1.98 -10.57
N GLY A 165 8.08 -2.78 -9.54
CA GLY A 165 8.39 -4.20 -9.72
C GLY A 165 9.79 -4.48 -10.24
N GLY A 166 10.67 -3.49 -10.30
CA GLY A 166 12.06 -3.63 -10.73
C GLY A 166 12.93 -4.41 -9.74
N GLN A 167 12.46 -4.58 -8.52
CA GLN A 167 13.17 -5.25 -7.43
C GLN A 167 12.54 -6.62 -7.11
N ARG A 168 13.11 -7.34 -6.14
CA ARG A 168 12.54 -8.61 -5.70
C ARG A 168 11.32 -8.37 -4.82
N PRO A 169 10.25 -9.17 -4.96
CA PRO A 169 9.13 -9.08 -4.05
C PRO A 169 9.53 -9.52 -2.63
N ASN A 170 8.78 -9.05 -1.64
CA ASN A 170 8.87 -9.59 -0.29
C ASN A 170 8.33 -11.02 -0.22
N SER A 171 8.41 -11.67 0.96
CA SER A 171 7.95 -13.04 1.14
C SER A 171 6.44 -13.25 0.91
N ASN A 172 5.65 -12.17 0.96
CA ASN A 172 4.22 -12.18 0.66
C ASN A 172 3.93 -11.99 -0.85
N GLY A 173 4.93 -11.66 -1.67
CA GLY A 173 4.79 -11.47 -3.11
C GLY A 173 4.46 -10.03 -3.54
N LEU A 174 4.62 -9.04 -2.66
CA LEU A 174 4.50 -7.62 -2.99
C LEU A 174 5.86 -7.02 -3.33
N PHE A 175 5.86 -6.09 -4.27
CA PHE A 175 7.06 -5.38 -4.74
C PHE A 175 7.12 -3.98 -4.14
N ASP A 176 8.34 -3.46 -3.99
CA ASP A 176 8.64 -2.07 -3.65
C ASP A 176 7.99 -1.60 -2.32
N MET A 177 7.72 -2.55 -1.39
CA MET A 177 7.20 -2.20 -0.07
C MET A 177 8.19 -1.37 0.76
N MET A 178 9.47 -1.36 0.34
CA MET A 178 10.54 -0.58 0.96
C MET A 178 11.28 0.21 -0.10
N GLY A 179 11.26 1.55 0.00
CA GLY A 179 11.87 2.45 -0.97
C GLY A 179 10.94 2.81 -2.13
N ASN A 180 11.49 3.29 -3.21
CA ASN A 180 10.83 3.90 -4.37
C ASN A 180 9.95 5.09 -3.98
N VAL A 181 8.73 4.89 -3.46
CA VAL A 181 7.93 5.96 -2.87
C VAL A 181 7.34 5.56 -1.52
N TYR A 182 7.16 6.53 -0.63
CA TYR A 182 6.23 6.38 0.48
C TYR A 182 4.82 6.11 -0.07
N GLU A 183 4.00 5.41 0.68
CA GLU A 183 2.63 5.09 0.28
C GLU A 183 1.62 5.70 1.26
N TRP A 184 0.63 6.43 0.75
CA TRP A 184 -0.48 6.95 1.54
C TRP A 184 -1.26 5.82 2.21
N THR A 185 -1.57 5.99 3.50
CA THR A 185 -2.52 5.13 4.22
C THR A 185 -3.81 5.89 4.58
N LEU A 186 -4.84 5.16 5.03
CA LEU A 186 -6.10 5.77 5.49
C LEU A 186 -5.94 6.56 6.79
N ASP A 187 -4.99 6.17 7.61
CA ASP A 187 -4.93 6.53 9.02
C ASP A 187 -4.45 7.96 9.21
N TRP A 188 -5.05 8.65 10.18
CA TRP A 188 -4.47 9.86 10.72
C TRP A 188 -3.25 9.49 11.57
N TYR A 189 -2.19 10.29 11.46
CA TYR A 189 -1.01 10.12 12.30
C TYR A 189 -1.33 10.48 13.76
N GLY A 190 -0.92 9.59 14.66
CA GLY A 190 -1.05 9.75 16.11
C GLY A 190 -0.60 8.49 16.84
N PRO A 191 -0.62 8.49 18.18
CA PRO A 191 -0.19 7.35 18.98
C PRO A 191 -1.10 6.13 18.72
N TYR A 192 -0.52 4.95 18.80
CA TYR A 192 -1.29 3.71 18.81
C TYR A 192 -2.13 3.59 20.09
N SER A 193 -3.32 3.02 19.99
CA SER A 193 -4.09 2.58 21.15
C SER A 193 -3.61 1.18 21.55
N LEU A 194 -3.09 1.05 22.75
CA LEU A 194 -2.47 -0.18 23.26
C LEU A 194 -3.33 -0.91 24.30
N ASP A 195 -4.50 -0.37 24.63
CA ASP A 195 -5.32 -0.84 25.76
C ASP A 195 -5.87 -2.26 25.57
N HIS A 196 -6.00 -2.73 24.33
CA HIS A 196 -6.52 -4.04 23.96
C HIS A 196 -6.21 -4.37 22.50
N VAL A 197 -6.38 -5.64 22.11
CA VAL A 197 -6.24 -6.07 20.71
C VAL A 197 -7.33 -5.42 19.86
N LEU A 198 -6.92 -4.49 19.00
CA LEU A 198 -7.84 -3.78 18.10
C LEU A 198 -8.18 -4.63 16.88
N SER A 199 -9.47 -4.66 16.53
CA SER A 199 -9.93 -5.31 15.29
C SER A 199 -10.05 -4.29 14.16
N ASN A 200 -9.30 -4.51 13.08
CA ASN A 200 -9.24 -3.65 11.90
C ASN A 200 -9.00 -2.18 12.26
N PRO A 201 -7.89 -1.86 12.96
CA PRO A 201 -7.62 -0.50 13.39
C PRO A 201 -7.50 0.45 12.19
N LYS A 202 -7.89 1.71 12.40
CA LYS A 202 -7.85 2.79 11.39
C LYS A 202 -7.18 4.05 11.93
N GLY A 203 -6.37 3.90 12.98
CA GLY A 203 -5.75 5.02 13.65
C GLY A 203 -6.75 5.94 14.39
N PRO A 204 -6.31 7.12 14.82
CA PRO A 204 -7.17 8.12 15.46
C PRO A 204 -8.32 8.55 14.54
N PRO A 205 -9.51 8.91 15.08
CA PRO A 205 -10.67 9.30 14.26
C PRO A 205 -10.49 10.66 13.55
N LYS A 206 -9.51 11.45 13.97
CA LYS A 206 -9.14 12.76 13.40
C LYS A 206 -7.69 13.09 13.67
N GLY A 207 -7.08 13.90 12.82
CA GLY A 207 -5.71 14.36 12.94
C GLY A 207 -5.44 15.56 12.03
N LYS A 208 -4.20 15.99 11.96
CA LYS A 208 -3.72 17.02 11.03
C LYS A 208 -2.94 16.44 9.86
N GLU A 209 -2.31 15.31 10.08
CA GLU A 209 -1.43 14.64 9.12
C GLU A 209 -1.85 13.18 8.95
N LYS A 210 -1.59 12.64 7.79
CA LYS A 210 -1.81 11.25 7.43
C LYS A 210 -0.54 10.44 7.56
N VAL A 211 -0.67 9.15 7.84
CA VAL A 211 0.47 8.24 7.85
C VAL A 211 0.86 7.90 6.42
N VAL A 212 2.16 7.94 6.12
CA VAL A 212 2.78 7.31 4.95
C VAL A 212 3.83 6.30 5.41
N ARG A 213 4.04 5.25 4.62
CA ARG A 213 4.85 4.08 4.97
C ARG A 213 5.82 3.74 3.85
N GLY A 214 6.90 2.98 4.18
CA GLY A 214 7.77 2.31 3.24
C GLY A 214 9.09 2.99 2.91
N GLY A 215 9.22 4.27 3.19
CA GLY A 215 10.40 5.03 2.72
C GLY A 215 10.28 5.38 1.23
N ALA A 216 11.24 6.11 0.71
CA ALA A 216 11.23 6.59 -0.67
C ALA A 216 12.63 6.55 -1.30
N TRP A 217 12.70 6.85 -2.61
CA TRP A 217 13.92 6.83 -3.42
C TRP A 217 15.12 7.62 -2.82
N HIS A 218 14.87 8.66 -2.05
CA HIS A 218 15.93 9.45 -1.39
C HIS A 218 16.11 9.15 0.11
N SER A 219 15.29 8.28 0.70
CA SER A 219 15.33 8.01 2.15
C SER A 219 16.66 7.38 2.56
N PRO A 220 17.26 7.82 3.67
CA PRO A 220 18.32 7.08 4.33
C PRO A 220 17.83 5.70 4.81
N SER A 221 18.71 4.72 4.88
CA SER A 221 18.35 3.33 5.21
C SER A 221 17.64 3.11 6.53
N HIS A 222 17.83 4.01 7.50
CA HIS A 222 17.18 3.92 8.81
C HIS A 222 15.68 4.27 8.77
N TYR A 223 15.19 4.91 7.69
CA TYR A 223 13.76 5.12 7.44
C TYR A 223 13.11 3.98 6.65
N LEU A 224 13.88 2.96 6.24
CA LEU A 224 13.35 1.79 5.54
C LEU A 224 13.09 0.63 6.52
N ARG A 225 12.42 0.90 7.62
CA ARG A 225 11.92 -0.13 8.53
C ARG A 225 10.44 -0.37 8.22
N ILE A 226 10.00 -1.62 8.31
CA ILE A 226 8.59 -1.98 8.10
C ILE A 226 7.69 -1.22 9.07
N SER A 227 8.17 -0.96 10.27
CA SER A 227 7.46 -0.25 11.33
C SER A 227 7.57 1.28 11.26
N ASP A 228 8.48 1.82 10.43
CA ASP A 228 8.70 3.28 10.34
C ASP A 228 7.44 4.00 9.89
N ARG A 229 7.10 5.07 10.61
CA ARG A 229 5.88 5.86 10.42
C ARG A 229 6.25 7.31 10.12
N VAL A 230 5.75 7.84 9.02
CA VAL A 230 5.99 9.23 8.67
C VAL A 230 4.67 9.99 8.55
N ALA A 231 4.62 11.17 9.18
CA ALA A 231 3.50 12.08 9.09
C ALA A 231 3.63 12.97 7.85
N ARG A 232 2.53 13.12 7.09
CA ARG A 232 2.47 14.00 5.90
C ARG A 232 1.16 14.77 5.87
N THR A 233 1.25 16.05 5.51
CA THR A 233 0.08 16.92 5.32
C THR A 233 -0.74 16.42 4.13
N PRO A 234 -2.03 16.07 4.30
CA PRO A 234 -2.83 15.38 3.29
C PRO A 234 -3.12 16.20 2.03
N GLU A 235 -3.05 17.52 2.09
CA GLU A 235 -3.28 18.42 0.95
C GLU A 235 -2.06 18.57 0.05
N TYR A 236 -0.85 18.31 0.57
CA TYR A 236 0.38 18.48 -0.22
C TYR A 236 0.61 17.32 -1.17
N LYS A 237 1.25 17.64 -2.28
CA LYS A 237 1.63 16.73 -3.35
C LYS A 237 3.14 16.58 -3.36
N TYR A 238 3.61 15.44 -2.89
CA TYR A 238 5.02 15.15 -2.68
C TYR A 238 5.61 14.38 -3.87
N SER A 239 6.89 14.61 -4.18
CA SER A 239 7.63 13.85 -5.20
C SER A 239 8.03 12.44 -4.75
N ASP A 240 7.82 12.15 -3.49
CA ASP A 240 8.25 10.92 -2.80
C ASP A 240 7.09 10.14 -2.19
N VAL A 241 5.84 10.51 -2.46
CA VAL A 241 4.66 9.83 -1.94
C VAL A 241 3.73 9.42 -3.07
N GLY A 242 3.42 8.12 -3.14
CA GLY A 242 2.57 7.48 -4.13
C GLY A 242 1.39 6.73 -3.52
N ILE A 243 0.88 5.76 -4.26
CA ILE A 243 -0.37 5.05 -3.99
C ILE A 243 -0.16 3.54 -4.10
N ARG A 244 -0.73 2.79 -3.16
CA ARG A 244 -1.07 1.37 -3.30
C ARG A 244 -2.47 1.16 -2.76
N CYS A 245 -3.30 0.35 -3.44
CA CYS A 245 -4.68 0.12 -3.02
C CYS A 245 -4.84 -1.22 -2.30
N ALA A 246 -5.79 -1.25 -1.36
CA ALA A 246 -6.26 -2.45 -0.69
C ALA A 246 -7.76 -2.67 -0.94
N TYR A 247 -8.22 -3.92 -0.85
CA TYR A 247 -9.58 -4.31 -1.17
C TYR A 247 -10.12 -5.23 -0.10
N LEU A 248 -11.35 -5.02 0.34
CA LEU A 248 -12.04 -5.94 1.22
C LEU A 248 -12.50 -7.17 0.44
N ILE A 249 -12.24 -8.33 0.99
CA ILE A 249 -12.79 -9.59 0.49
C ILE A 249 -14.17 -9.77 1.13
N LYS A 250 -15.19 -9.98 0.31
CA LYS A 250 -16.59 -10.18 0.74
C LYS A 250 -16.89 -11.64 1.02
#